data_441b32f34c6b516917b6c1e75cbeb7e1
#
_entry.id   441b32f34c6b516917b6c1e75cbeb7e1
#
_cell.length_a   1.000
_cell.length_b   1.000
_cell.length_c   1.000
_cell.angle_alpha   90.00
_cell.angle_beta   90.00
_cell.angle_gamma   90.00
#
_symmetry.space_group_name_H-M   'P 1'
#
loop_
_entity.id
_entity.type
_entity.pdbx_description
1 polymer ?
#
loop_
_entity_poly.entity_id
_entity_poly.type
_entity_poly.pdbx_seq_one_letter_code
_entity_poly.pdbx_strand_id
1 'polypeptide(L)'
;MKIGPNTDLPKGSERALSLTKVLRQCEDVEVLVAESVRNLSAVDSAIKQCLETRAALPAAENALRSSEAIQIDMQKASEKLSAVVTALKSEVRERDMLDLRFAAAVEQEEGGRHASLHDALTGMPNRALFNDRLEHGFAQARRHGWTLALMFMDLDDFKTINDRYGHDVGDSVLQTIARRLQDNTRSDDTVSRHGGDEFLYLAMDIKNEANISFMAEKIIKEIQAPFNVSVRDVDTCLSIKASIGISIFPKHGTDADALIASADRAMYRAKQNKSGYAFAQ
;
A
#
# COMPACT_ATOMS: atom_id res chain seq x y z
N MET A 1 28.05 -4.12 -5.86
CA MET A 1 28.05 -3.92 -4.41
C MET A 1 26.64 -4.29 -3.93
N LYS A 2 26.49 -5.48 -3.32
CA LYS A 2 25.19 -6.04 -2.91
C LYS A 2 24.71 -5.29 -1.66
N ILE A 3 23.62 -4.54 -1.76
CA ILE A 3 22.90 -4.04 -0.60
C ILE A 3 21.87 -5.14 -0.28
N GLY A 4 22.12 -5.88 0.80
CA GLY A 4 21.19 -6.85 1.34
C GLY A 4 19.97 -6.15 1.94
N PRO A 5 18.83 -6.82 2.06
CA PRO A 5 17.66 -6.26 2.69
C PRO A 5 17.95 -6.02 4.18
N ASN A 6 17.92 -4.76 4.58
CA ASN A 6 17.97 -4.35 5.97
C ASN A 6 16.62 -4.71 6.61
N THR A 7 16.52 -5.93 7.16
CA THR A 7 15.40 -6.36 7.99
C THR A 7 15.57 -5.86 9.43
N ASP A 8 15.61 -4.55 9.62
CA ASP A 8 15.35 -3.98 10.93
C ASP A 8 13.83 -4.02 11.17
N LEU A 9 13.37 -5.11 11.76
CA LEU A 9 12.07 -5.14 12.45
C LEU A 9 12.03 -3.93 13.41
N PRO A 10 10.96 -3.14 13.43
CA PRO A 10 10.90 -1.94 14.24
C PRO A 10 11.14 -2.31 15.70
N LYS A 11 12.10 -1.65 16.36
CA LYS A 11 12.42 -1.79 17.80
C LYS A 11 11.20 -1.71 18.73
N GLY A 12 10.03 -1.36 18.19
CA GLY A 12 8.72 -1.37 18.83
C GLY A 12 8.16 -2.75 19.11
N SER A 13 8.34 -3.76 18.24
CA SER A 13 7.76 -5.09 18.43
C SER A 13 8.45 -5.90 19.54
N GLU A 14 9.78 -5.78 19.67
CA GLU A 14 10.52 -6.42 20.77
C GLU A 14 10.18 -5.82 22.13
N ARG A 15 9.98 -4.51 22.21
CA ARG A 15 9.55 -3.82 23.45
C ARG A 15 8.11 -4.15 23.83
N ALA A 16 7.19 -4.32 22.85
CA ALA A 16 5.81 -4.72 23.10
C ALA A 16 5.73 -6.15 23.65
N LEU A 17 6.48 -7.10 23.09
CA LEU A 17 6.64 -8.46 23.61
C LEU A 17 7.24 -8.48 25.02
N SER A 18 8.19 -7.59 25.31
CA SER A 18 8.77 -7.41 26.63
C SER A 18 7.77 -6.91 27.67
N LEU A 19 6.93 -5.90 27.32
CA LEU A 19 5.91 -5.34 28.21
C LEU A 19 4.80 -6.36 28.51
N THR A 20 4.32 -7.10 27.54
CA THR A 20 3.32 -8.15 27.72
C THR A 20 3.84 -9.27 28.59
N LYS A 21 5.14 -9.61 28.48
CA LYS A 21 5.79 -10.59 29.34
C LYS A 21 5.91 -10.11 30.78
N VAL A 22 6.27 -8.85 30.99
CA VAL A 22 6.34 -8.22 32.32
C VAL A 22 4.95 -8.16 32.95
N LEU A 23 3.91 -7.78 32.20
CA LEU A 23 2.54 -7.77 32.68
C LEU A 23 2.11 -9.15 33.19
N ARG A 24 2.35 -10.22 32.40
CA ARG A 24 2.05 -11.58 32.78
C ARG A 24 2.78 -12.01 34.07
N GLN A 25 4.06 -11.68 34.18
CA GLN A 25 4.82 -11.94 35.40
C GLN A 25 4.27 -11.19 36.63
N CYS A 26 3.81 -9.95 36.46
CA CYS A 26 3.16 -9.20 37.53
C CYS A 26 1.83 -9.83 37.98
N GLU A 27 1.03 -10.32 37.03
CA GLU A 27 -0.21 -11.03 37.31
C GLU A 27 0.05 -12.34 38.09
N ASP A 28 1.06 -13.11 37.68
CA ASP A 28 1.47 -14.35 38.38
C ASP A 28 1.90 -14.07 39.81
N VAL A 29 2.66 -12.99 40.05
CA VAL A 29 3.08 -12.57 41.40
C VAL A 29 1.90 -12.07 42.22
N GLU A 30 0.94 -11.35 41.64
CA GLU A 30 -0.29 -10.91 42.32
C GLU A 30 -1.08 -12.08 42.87
N VAL A 31 -1.26 -13.14 42.06
CA VAL A 31 -1.94 -14.40 42.47
C VAL A 31 -1.18 -15.05 43.61
N LEU A 32 0.16 -15.15 43.55
CA LEU A 32 0.99 -15.80 44.56
C LEU A 32 0.94 -15.04 45.92
N VAL A 33 0.95 -13.74 45.88
CA VAL A 33 0.84 -12.86 47.08
C VAL A 33 -0.56 -13.05 47.71
N ALA A 34 -1.62 -13.04 46.89
CA ALA A 34 -2.99 -13.23 47.39
C ALA A 34 -3.19 -14.63 48.03
N GLU A 35 -2.55 -15.66 47.50
CA GLU A 35 -2.58 -17.00 48.07
C GLU A 35 -1.81 -17.07 49.37
N SER A 36 -0.66 -16.43 49.42
CA SER A 36 0.15 -16.33 50.64
C SER A 36 -0.55 -15.60 51.81
N VAL A 37 -1.29 -14.52 51.49
CA VAL A 37 -2.13 -13.83 52.49
C VAL A 37 -3.24 -14.75 53.04
N ARG A 38 -3.89 -15.54 52.18
CA ARG A 38 -4.92 -16.51 52.64
C ARG A 38 -4.32 -17.57 53.53
N ASN A 39 -3.15 -18.10 53.20
CA ASN A 39 -2.49 -19.15 53.96
C ASN A 39 -2.07 -18.63 55.36
N LEU A 40 -1.52 -17.38 55.44
CA LEU A 40 -1.20 -16.73 56.69
C LEU A 40 -2.43 -16.51 57.58
N SER A 41 -3.57 -16.12 57.00
CA SER A 41 -4.84 -15.95 57.73
C SER A 41 -5.34 -17.25 58.33
N ALA A 42 -5.15 -18.37 57.62
CA ALA A 42 -5.51 -19.70 58.12
C ALA A 42 -4.60 -20.12 59.29
N VAL A 43 -3.29 -19.83 59.21
CA VAL A 43 -2.33 -20.09 60.30
C VAL A 43 -2.67 -19.25 61.54
N ASP A 44 -2.98 -17.96 61.37
CA ASP A 44 -3.40 -17.07 62.46
C ASP A 44 -4.64 -17.58 63.17
N SER A 45 -5.63 -18.06 62.42
CA SER A 45 -6.86 -18.63 62.99
C SER A 45 -6.56 -19.88 63.80
N ALA A 46 -5.67 -20.75 63.33
CA ALA A 46 -5.25 -21.95 64.05
C ALA A 46 -4.48 -21.62 65.33
N ILE A 47 -3.61 -20.60 65.31
CA ILE A 47 -2.87 -20.11 66.49
C ILE A 47 -3.85 -19.54 67.53
N LYS A 48 -4.84 -18.72 67.08
CA LYS A 48 -5.86 -18.14 68.01
C LYS A 48 -6.68 -19.24 68.69
N GLN A 49 -7.05 -20.29 67.96
CA GLN A 49 -7.77 -21.42 68.52
C GLN A 49 -6.91 -22.21 69.56
N CYS A 50 -5.60 -22.35 69.32
CA CYS A 50 -4.69 -22.97 70.28
C CYS A 50 -4.49 -22.11 71.56
N LEU A 51 -4.52 -20.80 71.45
CA LEU A 51 -4.41 -19.87 72.61
C LEU A 51 -5.64 -19.94 73.55
N GLU A 52 -6.83 -20.18 73.02
CA GLU A 52 -8.08 -20.34 73.79
C GLU A 52 -8.07 -21.61 74.68
N THR A 53 -7.24 -22.60 74.37
CA THR A 53 -7.15 -23.86 75.12
C THR A 53 -6.22 -23.86 76.30
N ARG A 54 -5.80 -22.70 76.85
CA ARG A 54 -5.03 -22.49 78.09
C ARG A 54 -3.63 -23.12 78.20
N ALA A 55 -3.02 -23.50 77.10
CA ALA A 55 -1.64 -23.98 77.06
C ALA A 55 -0.68 -22.94 76.46
N ALA A 56 -1.08 -21.66 76.41
CA ALA A 56 -0.37 -20.63 75.66
C ALA A 56 0.80 -20.06 76.47
N LEU A 57 1.99 -20.39 76.04
CA LEU A 57 3.25 -19.78 76.39
C LEU A 57 3.41 -18.39 75.72
N PRO A 58 4.18 -17.44 76.33
CA PRO A 58 4.47 -16.12 75.71
C PRO A 58 5.03 -16.18 74.31
N ALA A 59 5.59 -17.31 73.89
CA ALA A 59 6.08 -17.58 72.54
C ALA A 59 4.96 -17.60 71.48
N ALA A 60 3.76 -18.09 71.82
CA ALA A 60 2.63 -18.13 70.90
C ALA A 60 2.03 -16.74 70.64
N GLU A 61 1.99 -15.89 71.67
CA GLU A 61 1.55 -14.49 71.50
C GLU A 61 2.51 -13.67 70.61
N ASN A 62 3.82 -13.90 70.77
CA ASN A 62 4.81 -13.25 69.91
C ASN A 62 4.75 -13.72 68.44
N ALA A 63 4.51 -15.05 68.24
CA ALA A 63 4.32 -15.60 66.91
C ALA A 63 3.07 -15.03 66.23
N LEU A 64 1.97 -14.86 67.00
CA LEU A 64 0.73 -14.26 66.44
C LEU A 64 0.94 -12.80 66.02
N ARG A 65 1.58 -11.97 66.87
CA ARG A 65 1.92 -10.57 66.53
C ARG A 65 2.80 -10.47 65.29
N SER A 66 3.81 -11.36 65.15
CA SER A 66 4.67 -11.40 63.99
C SER A 66 3.92 -11.78 62.73
N SER A 67 3.00 -12.76 62.83
CA SER A 67 2.15 -13.20 61.72
C SER A 67 1.20 -12.09 61.28
N GLU A 68 0.55 -11.39 62.20
CA GLU A 68 -0.31 -10.24 61.92
C GLU A 68 0.46 -9.09 61.21
N ALA A 69 1.69 -8.80 61.65
CA ALA A 69 2.53 -7.79 61.00
C ALA A 69 2.90 -8.19 59.58
N ILE A 70 3.30 -9.43 59.31
CA ILE A 70 3.60 -9.97 58.00
C ILE A 70 2.36 -9.93 57.10
N GLN A 71 1.18 -10.25 57.64
CA GLN A 71 -0.08 -10.22 56.90
C GLN A 71 -0.41 -8.78 56.43
N ILE A 72 -0.24 -7.79 57.29
CA ILE A 72 -0.43 -6.35 56.95
C ILE A 72 0.54 -5.92 55.86
N ASP A 73 1.81 -6.31 55.91
CA ASP A 73 2.80 -5.95 54.91
C ASP A 73 2.56 -6.64 53.58
N MET A 74 2.15 -7.89 53.57
CA MET A 74 1.74 -8.60 52.36
C MET A 74 0.50 -8.00 51.74
N GLN A 75 -0.48 -7.58 52.55
CA GLN A 75 -1.68 -6.90 52.02
C GLN A 75 -1.30 -5.59 51.31
N LYS A 76 -0.45 -4.77 51.93
CA LYS A 76 0.07 -3.54 51.32
C LYS A 76 0.86 -3.81 50.03
N ALA A 77 1.65 -4.90 49.98
CA ALA A 77 2.38 -5.30 48.80
C ALA A 77 1.43 -5.71 47.69
N SER A 78 0.37 -6.46 48.02
CA SER A 78 -0.68 -6.86 47.04
C SER A 78 -1.40 -5.66 46.43
N GLU A 79 -1.77 -4.66 47.26
CA GLU A 79 -2.41 -3.43 46.79
C GLU A 79 -1.52 -2.63 45.83
N LYS A 80 -0.23 -2.48 46.19
CA LYS A 80 0.75 -1.82 45.30
C LYS A 80 0.94 -2.55 44.01
N LEU A 81 1.02 -3.89 44.03
CA LEU A 81 1.18 -4.71 42.84
C LEU A 81 -0.05 -4.61 41.91
N SER A 82 -1.25 -4.66 42.49
CA SER A 82 -2.50 -4.49 41.74
C SER A 82 -2.58 -3.12 41.04
N ALA A 83 -2.12 -2.06 41.68
CA ALA A 83 -2.03 -0.73 41.08
C ALA A 83 -1.04 -0.69 39.90
N VAL A 84 0.13 -1.34 40.04
CA VAL A 84 1.12 -1.46 38.93
C VAL A 84 0.57 -2.24 37.75
N VAL A 85 -0.07 -3.39 38.02
CA VAL A 85 -0.70 -4.21 36.97
C VAL A 85 -1.76 -3.41 36.22
N THR A 86 -2.59 -2.66 36.92
CA THR A 86 -3.62 -1.81 36.31
C THR A 86 -3.01 -0.71 35.45
N ALA A 87 -1.97 -0.05 35.91
CA ALA A 87 -1.25 0.97 35.16
C ALA A 87 -0.61 0.38 33.87
N LEU A 88 0.05 -0.77 33.99
CA LEU A 88 0.64 -1.46 32.84
C LEU A 88 -0.41 -1.90 31.80
N LYS A 89 -1.57 -2.38 32.25
CA LYS A 89 -2.70 -2.73 31.35
C LYS A 89 -3.19 -1.50 30.57
N SER A 90 -3.26 -0.36 31.23
CA SER A 90 -3.64 0.91 30.59
C SER A 90 -2.61 1.32 29.53
N GLU A 91 -1.34 1.29 29.86
CA GLU A 91 -0.23 1.63 28.96
C GLU A 91 -0.18 0.72 27.72
N VAL A 92 -0.36 -0.60 27.90
CA VAL A 92 -0.41 -1.56 26.77
C VAL A 92 -1.57 -1.24 25.86
N ARG A 93 -2.77 -0.99 26.41
CA ARG A 93 -3.96 -0.65 25.59
C ARG A 93 -3.78 0.66 24.80
N GLU A 94 -3.23 1.68 25.42
CA GLU A 94 -2.97 2.97 24.76
C GLU A 94 -2.00 2.79 23.59
N ARG A 95 -0.96 1.99 23.79
CA ARG A 95 0.00 1.67 22.76
C ARG A 95 -0.60 0.89 21.60
N ASP A 96 -1.39 -0.16 21.87
CA ASP A 96 -2.07 -0.93 20.83
C ASP A 96 -3.00 -0.04 19.99
N MET A 97 -3.67 0.93 20.64
CA MET A 97 -4.51 1.91 19.94
C MET A 97 -3.69 2.86 19.07
N LEU A 98 -2.51 3.27 19.52
CA LEU A 98 -1.61 4.11 18.73
C LEU A 98 -1.05 3.36 17.51
N ASP A 99 -0.66 2.11 17.67
CA ASP A 99 -0.17 1.26 16.58
C ASP A 99 -1.27 1.04 15.51
N LEU A 100 -2.51 0.82 15.91
CA LEU A 100 -3.65 0.73 15.00
C LEU A 100 -3.92 2.04 14.24
N ARG A 101 -3.87 3.18 14.93
CA ARG A 101 -4.03 4.50 14.30
C ARG A 101 -2.91 4.80 13.33
N PHE A 102 -1.68 4.46 13.68
CA PHE A 102 -0.52 4.64 12.80
C PHE A 102 -0.65 3.78 11.53
N ALA A 103 -1.02 2.50 11.67
CA ALA A 103 -1.24 1.63 10.54
C ALA A 103 -2.35 2.17 9.60
N ALA A 104 -3.48 2.62 10.16
CA ALA A 104 -4.57 3.22 9.39
C ALA A 104 -4.15 4.52 8.68
N ALA A 105 -3.33 5.36 9.31
CA ALA A 105 -2.82 6.59 8.71
C ALA A 105 -1.88 6.31 7.53
N VAL A 106 -0.99 5.31 7.67
CA VAL A 106 -0.09 4.88 6.59
C VAL A 106 -0.89 4.34 5.40
N GLU A 107 -1.88 3.48 5.65
CA GLU A 107 -2.75 2.94 4.60
C GLU A 107 -3.55 4.04 3.89
N GLN A 108 -4.03 5.03 4.63
CA GLN A 108 -4.73 6.18 4.07
C GLN A 108 -3.81 7.06 3.22
N GLU A 109 -2.57 7.28 3.64
CA GLU A 109 -1.56 8.05 2.89
C GLU A 109 -1.17 7.33 1.60
N GLU A 110 -0.91 6.02 1.65
CA GLU A 110 -0.61 5.20 0.46
C GLU A 110 -1.80 5.16 -0.50
N GLY A 111 -3.02 4.97 -0.01
CA GLY A 111 -4.24 5.01 -0.81
C GLY A 111 -4.46 6.38 -1.46
N GLY A 112 -4.25 7.46 -0.72
CA GLY A 112 -4.33 8.83 -1.24
C GLY A 112 -3.27 9.12 -2.31
N ARG A 113 -2.05 8.65 -2.11
CA ARG A 113 -0.96 8.78 -3.08
C ARG A 113 -1.22 7.98 -4.35
N HIS A 114 -1.72 6.75 -4.20
CA HIS A 114 -2.10 5.93 -5.35
C HIS A 114 -3.22 6.58 -6.16
N ALA A 115 -4.28 7.06 -5.50
CA ALA A 115 -5.39 7.76 -6.16
C ALA A 115 -4.94 9.06 -6.85
N SER A 116 -3.95 9.75 -6.32
CA SER A 116 -3.40 10.99 -6.92
C SER A 116 -2.55 10.74 -8.17
N LEU A 117 -1.99 9.53 -8.36
CA LEU A 117 -1.06 9.18 -9.43
C LEU A 117 -1.65 8.25 -10.49
N HIS A 118 -2.89 7.77 -10.29
CA HIS A 118 -3.56 6.86 -11.21
C HIS A 118 -4.89 7.41 -11.68
N ASP A 119 -5.31 6.99 -12.86
CA ASP A 119 -6.62 7.31 -13.43
C ASP A 119 -7.71 6.46 -12.75
N ALA A 120 -8.72 7.11 -12.19
CA ALA A 120 -9.74 6.45 -11.38
C ALA A 120 -10.60 5.43 -12.16
N LEU A 121 -10.77 5.61 -13.48
CA LEU A 121 -11.57 4.71 -14.32
C LEU A 121 -10.80 3.45 -14.70
N THR A 122 -9.54 3.62 -15.11
CA THR A 122 -8.75 2.55 -15.74
C THR A 122 -7.69 1.94 -14.82
N GLY A 123 -7.39 2.60 -13.69
CA GLY A 123 -6.30 2.20 -12.80
C GLY A 123 -4.89 2.40 -13.38
N MET A 124 -4.77 2.93 -14.59
CA MET A 124 -3.48 3.22 -15.23
C MET A 124 -2.78 4.41 -14.57
N PRO A 125 -1.45 4.53 -14.69
CA PRO A 125 -0.76 5.78 -14.44
C PRO A 125 -1.50 6.95 -15.10
N ASN A 126 -1.68 8.04 -14.34
CA ASN A 126 -2.24 9.26 -14.88
C ASN A 126 -1.13 10.16 -15.47
N ARG A 127 -1.51 11.35 -15.96
CA ARG A 127 -0.59 12.33 -16.54
C ARG A 127 0.55 12.70 -15.59
N ALA A 128 0.26 12.83 -14.27
CA ALA A 128 1.29 13.24 -13.30
C ALA A 128 2.36 12.15 -13.14
N LEU A 129 1.95 10.89 -12.96
CA LEU A 129 2.88 9.77 -12.86
C LEU A 129 3.64 9.53 -14.16
N PHE A 130 2.99 9.72 -15.31
CA PHE A 130 3.66 9.60 -16.61
C PHE A 130 4.77 10.63 -16.77
N ASN A 131 4.52 11.88 -16.44
CA ASN A 131 5.52 12.95 -16.53
C ASN A 131 6.73 12.68 -15.61
N ASP A 132 6.49 12.22 -14.38
CA ASP A 132 7.56 11.82 -13.47
C ASP A 132 8.43 10.70 -14.08
N ARG A 133 7.79 9.67 -14.67
CA ARG A 133 8.48 8.57 -15.34
C ARG A 133 9.25 9.04 -16.58
N LEU A 134 8.71 9.96 -17.34
CA LEU A 134 9.36 10.53 -18.51
C LEU A 134 10.63 11.34 -18.13
N GLU A 135 10.55 12.17 -17.09
CA GLU A 135 11.73 12.90 -16.58
C GLU A 135 12.82 11.94 -16.08
N HIS A 136 12.44 10.90 -15.34
CA HIS A 136 13.36 9.83 -14.96
C HIS A 136 13.99 9.14 -16.17
N GLY A 137 13.19 8.85 -17.20
CA GLY A 137 13.63 8.29 -18.46
C GLY A 137 14.69 9.15 -19.16
N PHE A 138 14.47 10.47 -19.22
CA PHE A 138 15.47 11.39 -19.76
C PHE A 138 16.79 11.37 -18.98
N ALA A 139 16.73 11.34 -17.66
CA ALA A 139 17.94 11.28 -16.83
C ALA A 139 18.75 9.99 -17.11
N GLN A 140 18.07 8.85 -17.24
CA GLN A 140 18.70 7.58 -17.59
C GLN A 140 19.24 7.57 -19.01
N ALA A 141 18.45 8.05 -19.99
CA ALA A 141 18.84 8.13 -21.38
C ALA A 141 20.10 8.99 -21.58
N ARG A 142 20.18 10.15 -20.94
CA ARG A 142 21.35 11.03 -20.98
C ARG A 142 22.58 10.38 -20.34
N ARG A 143 22.41 9.63 -19.25
CA ARG A 143 23.52 8.97 -18.54
C ARG A 143 24.08 7.79 -19.30
N HIS A 144 23.20 7.00 -19.94
CA HIS A 144 23.57 5.73 -20.57
C HIS A 144 23.63 5.78 -22.10
N GLY A 145 23.30 6.92 -22.70
CA GLY A 145 23.20 7.05 -24.16
C GLY A 145 22.03 6.28 -24.77
N TRP A 146 20.93 6.11 -23.99
CA TRP A 146 19.76 5.39 -24.47
C TRP A 146 18.87 6.26 -25.36
N THR A 147 18.13 5.60 -26.23
CA THR A 147 17.06 6.21 -27.02
C THR A 147 15.73 5.87 -26.39
N LEU A 148 14.85 6.86 -26.23
CA LEU A 148 13.48 6.69 -25.77
C LEU A 148 12.52 6.91 -26.94
N ALA A 149 11.41 6.17 -26.95
CA ALA A 149 10.28 6.49 -27.84
C ALA A 149 9.04 6.82 -27.01
N LEU A 150 8.38 7.90 -27.37
CA LEU A 150 7.09 8.28 -26.82
C LEU A 150 6.03 8.09 -27.91
N MET A 151 4.96 7.38 -27.59
CA MET A 151 3.79 7.22 -28.46
C MET A 151 2.63 7.97 -27.83
N PHE A 152 2.02 8.87 -28.58
CA PHE A 152 0.74 9.50 -28.25
C PHE A 152 -0.37 8.78 -29.04
N MET A 153 -1.37 8.30 -28.36
CA MET A 153 -2.44 7.48 -28.92
C MET A 153 -3.79 8.13 -28.66
N ASP A 154 -4.66 8.13 -29.66
CA ASP A 154 -6.03 8.62 -29.59
C ASP A 154 -6.96 7.54 -30.19
N LEU A 155 -8.08 7.25 -29.52
CA LEU A 155 -9.07 6.28 -29.99
C LEU A 155 -9.98 6.95 -31.04
N ASP A 156 -9.90 6.48 -32.27
CA ASP A 156 -10.64 7.05 -33.40
C ASP A 156 -12.16 6.90 -33.18
N ASP A 157 -12.89 7.99 -33.38
CA ASP A 157 -14.36 8.04 -33.30
C ASP A 157 -14.94 7.56 -31.94
N PHE A 158 -14.17 7.63 -30.85
CA PHE A 158 -14.62 7.23 -29.50
C PHE A 158 -15.89 7.99 -29.07
N LYS A 159 -16.00 9.25 -29.43
CA LYS A 159 -17.21 10.04 -29.19
C LYS A 159 -18.46 9.41 -29.83
N THR A 160 -18.34 8.83 -31.01
CA THR A 160 -19.46 8.14 -31.69
C THR A 160 -19.94 6.93 -30.89
N ILE A 161 -19.03 6.23 -30.19
CA ILE A 161 -19.42 5.14 -29.29
C ILE A 161 -20.22 5.69 -28.12
N ASN A 162 -19.75 6.75 -27.47
CA ASN A 162 -20.48 7.41 -26.38
C ASN A 162 -21.87 7.89 -26.81
N ASP A 163 -21.94 8.59 -27.94
CA ASP A 163 -23.19 9.13 -28.46
C ASP A 163 -24.21 8.03 -28.83
N ARG A 164 -23.73 6.87 -29.30
CA ARG A 164 -24.58 5.76 -29.72
C ARG A 164 -24.98 4.81 -28.59
N TYR A 165 -24.07 4.51 -27.69
CA TYR A 165 -24.24 3.46 -26.70
C TYR A 165 -24.27 3.93 -25.25
N GLY A 166 -23.96 5.21 -25.02
CA GLY A 166 -23.89 5.82 -23.68
C GLY A 166 -22.49 5.79 -23.07
N HIS A 167 -22.28 6.62 -22.07
CA HIS A 167 -20.98 6.77 -21.40
C HIS A 167 -20.53 5.50 -20.68
N ASP A 168 -21.44 4.72 -20.10
CA ASP A 168 -21.10 3.47 -19.41
C ASP A 168 -20.41 2.45 -20.35
N VAL A 169 -20.88 2.41 -21.62
CA VAL A 169 -20.24 1.60 -22.66
C VAL A 169 -18.88 2.16 -23.06
N GLY A 170 -18.78 3.49 -23.19
CA GLY A 170 -17.50 4.17 -23.42
C GLY A 170 -16.49 3.89 -22.30
N ASP A 171 -16.90 3.92 -21.05
CA ASP A 171 -16.06 3.58 -19.90
C ASP A 171 -15.58 2.11 -19.97
N SER A 172 -16.46 1.19 -20.34
CA SER A 172 -16.11 -0.23 -20.55
C SER A 172 -15.09 -0.41 -21.69
N VAL A 173 -15.22 0.38 -22.77
CA VAL A 173 -14.22 0.43 -23.86
C VAL A 173 -12.87 0.89 -23.33
N LEU A 174 -12.83 2.04 -22.63
CA LEU A 174 -11.60 2.59 -22.07
C LEU A 174 -10.90 1.61 -21.13
N GLN A 175 -11.64 0.94 -20.25
CA GLN A 175 -11.11 -0.07 -19.34
C GLN A 175 -10.56 -1.29 -20.10
N THR A 176 -11.23 -1.72 -21.18
CA THR A 176 -10.77 -2.82 -22.00
C THR A 176 -9.47 -2.48 -22.73
N ILE A 177 -9.38 -1.29 -23.31
CA ILE A 177 -8.16 -0.82 -23.99
C ILE A 177 -7.03 -0.64 -23.00
N ALA A 178 -7.29 -0.04 -21.84
CA ALA A 178 -6.31 0.12 -20.79
C ALA A 178 -5.67 -1.22 -20.38
N ARG A 179 -6.47 -2.25 -20.13
CA ARG A 179 -5.99 -3.59 -19.78
C ARG A 179 -5.14 -4.18 -20.91
N ARG A 180 -5.58 -4.09 -22.17
CA ARG A 180 -4.81 -4.58 -23.33
C ARG A 180 -3.45 -3.91 -23.46
N LEU A 181 -3.41 -2.60 -23.26
CA LEU A 181 -2.16 -1.84 -23.25
C LEU A 181 -1.23 -2.28 -22.12
N GLN A 182 -1.75 -2.44 -20.90
CA GLN A 182 -0.98 -2.90 -19.74
C GLN A 182 -0.43 -4.32 -19.96
N ASP A 183 -1.26 -5.26 -20.44
CA ASP A 183 -0.87 -6.66 -20.69
C ASP A 183 0.25 -6.79 -21.75
N ASN A 184 0.38 -5.78 -22.62
CA ASN A 184 1.39 -5.72 -23.67
C ASN A 184 2.56 -4.76 -23.37
N THR A 185 2.63 -4.22 -22.16
CA THR A 185 3.70 -3.30 -21.72
C THR A 185 4.79 -4.07 -20.99
N ARG A 186 6.06 -3.78 -21.30
CA ARG A 186 7.22 -4.34 -20.60
C ARG A 186 7.37 -3.71 -19.22
N SER A 187 8.09 -4.38 -18.32
CA SER A 187 8.37 -3.87 -16.96
C SER A 187 9.06 -2.51 -16.93
N ASP A 188 9.91 -2.24 -17.91
CA ASP A 188 10.70 -1.00 -17.99
C ASP A 188 9.97 0.13 -18.73
N ASP A 189 8.91 -0.20 -19.47
CA ASP A 189 8.09 0.75 -20.21
C ASP A 189 6.96 1.28 -19.32
N THR A 190 6.38 2.40 -19.71
CA THR A 190 5.25 2.99 -18.99
C THR A 190 4.12 3.29 -19.97
N VAL A 191 2.92 2.85 -19.63
CA VAL A 191 1.69 3.25 -20.33
C VAL A 191 0.78 4.00 -19.36
N SER A 192 0.11 5.04 -19.84
CA SER A 192 -0.76 5.91 -19.06
C SER A 192 -2.00 6.34 -19.81
N ARG A 193 -3.04 6.72 -19.07
CA ARG A 193 -4.15 7.47 -19.65
C ARG A 193 -3.93 8.96 -19.41
N HIS A 194 -3.84 9.73 -20.50
CA HIS A 194 -3.56 11.16 -20.42
C HIS A 194 -4.83 11.98 -20.12
N GLY A 195 -5.98 11.53 -20.60
CA GLY A 195 -7.32 12.09 -20.40
C GLY A 195 -8.26 11.70 -21.52
N GLY A 196 -9.57 11.68 -21.27
CA GLY A 196 -10.54 11.29 -22.30
C GLY A 196 -10.23 9.93 -22.94
N ASP A 197 -9.99 9.92 -24.22
CA ASP A 197 -9.64 8.80 -25.07
C ASP A 197 -8.16 8.75 -25.48
N GLU A 198 -7.31 9.56 -24.81
CA GLU A 198 -5.89 9.69 -25.09
C GLU A 198 -5.05 8.84 -24.13
N PHE A 199 -4.08 8.12 -24.70
CA PHE A 199 -3.10 7.30 -23.97
C PHE A 199 -1.69 7.65 -24.40
N LEU A 200 -0.75 7.53 -23.45
CA LEU A 200 0.68 7.71 -23.71
C LEU A 200 1.43 6.42 -23.40
N TYR A 201 2.42 6.12 -24.21
CA TYR A 201 3.34 4.99 -24.00
C TYR A 201 4.78 5.51 -24.08
N LEU A 202 5.57 5.24 -23.06
CA LEU A 202 6.99 5.51 -22.97
C LEU A 202 7.75 4.19 -23.09
N ALA A 203 8.48 4.02 -24.18
CA ALA A 203 9.37 2.89 -24.41
C ALA A 203 10.82 3.27 -24.09
N MET A 204 11.45 2.46 -23.24
CA MET A 204 12.82 2.69 -22.79
C MET A 204 13.83 1.90 -23.62
N ASP A 205 15.08 2.41 -23.72
CA ASP A 205 16.24 1.74 -24.33
C ASP A 205 15.95 1.14 -25.73
N ILE A 206 15.41 1.95 -26.61
CA ILE A 206 15.07 1.54 -27.97
C ILE A 206 16.34 1.44 -28.82
N LYS A 207 16.54 0.29 -29.49
CA LYS A 207 17.76 0.02 -30.26
C LYS A 207 17.68 0.54 -31.72
N ASN A 208 16.49 0.56 -32.30
CA ASN A 208 16.27 1.06 -33.67
C ASN A 208 14.80 1.41 -33.92
N GLU A 209 14.54 2.22 -34.98
CA GLU A 209 13.18 2.64 -35.35
C GLU A 209 12.28 1.45 -35.79
N ALA A 210 12.84 0.38 -36.36
CA ALA A 210 12.06 -0.79 -36.76
C ALA A 210 11.40 -1.49 -35.56
N ASN A 211 12.06 -1.50 -34.41
CA ASN A 211 11.49 -2.03 -33.16
C ASN A 211 10.29 -1.18 -32.69
N ILE A 212 10.35 0.14 -32.90
CA ILE A 212 9.27 1.04 -32.53
C ILE A 212 8.08 0.84 -33.47
N SER A 213 8.31 0.73 -34.77
CA SER A 213 7.27 0.43 -35.75
C SER A 213 6.55 -0.87 -35.43
N PHE A 214 7.30 -1.94 -35.17
CA PHE A 214 6.74 -3.24 -34.78
C PHE A 214 5.89 -3.14 -33.50
N MET A 215 6.35 -2.37 -32.52
CA MET A 215 5.61 -2.13 -31.26
C MET A 215 4.31 -1.37 -31.54
N ALA A 216 4.34 -0.32 -32.36
CA ALA A 216 3.16 0.46 -32.73
C ALA A 216 2.13 -0.41 -33.48
N GLU A 217 2.56 -1.24 -34.43
CA GLU A 217 1.71 -2.17 -35.15
C GLU A 217 1.08 -3.21 -34.25
N LYS A 218 1.84 -3.75 -33.28
CA LYS A 218 1.32 -4.66 -32.27
C LYS A 218 0.26 -3.99 -31.40
N ILE A 219 0.53 -2.79 -30.90
CA ILE A 219 -0.42 -2.01 -30.09
C ILE A 219 -1.70 -1.74 -30.85
N ILE A 220 -1.61 -1.30 -32.11
CA ILE A 220 -2.78 -1.07 -32.98
C ILE A 220 -3.61 -2.34 -33.13
N LYS A 221 -2.97 -3.48 -33.40
CA LYS A 221 -3.64 -4.76 -33.53
C LYS A 221 -4.39 -5.16 -32.25
N GLU A 222 -3.78 -4.98 -31.09
CA GLU A 222 -4.41 -5.28 -29.80
C GLU A 222 -5.59 -4.35 -29.51
N ILE A 223 -5.47 -3.04 -29.81
CA ILE A 223 -6.58 -2.09 -29.66
C ILE A 223 -7.74 -2.47 -30.57
N GLN A 224 -7.47 -2.80 -31.84
CA GLN A 224 -8.49 -3.11 -32.84
C GLN A 224 -9.13 -4.48 -32.67
N ALA A 225 -8.57 -5.37 -31.86
CA ALA A 225 -9.15 -6.69 -31.65
C ALA A 225 -10.58 -6.56 -31.10
N PRO A 226 -11.56 -7.29 -31.65
CA PRO A 226 -12.95 -7.23 -31.18
C PRO A 226 -13.06 -7.56 -29.67
N PHE A 227 -14.05 -6.99 -29.01
CA PHE A 227 -14.37 -7.26 -27.60
C PHE A 227 -15.88 -7.11 -27.36
N ASN A 228 -16.38 -7.85 -26.37
CA ASN A 228 -17.79 -7.80 -26.00
C ASN A 228 -18.00 -6.78 -24.88
N VAL A 229 -19.06 -5.98 -25.03
CA VAL A 229 -19.58 -5.08 -24.00
C VAL A 229 -21.06 -5.34 -23.82
N SER A 230 -21.56 -5.22 -22.60
CA SER A 230 -22.99 -5.31 -22.32
C SER A 230 -23.66 -3.98 -22.65
N VAL A 231 -24.61 -3.98 -23.56
CA VAL A 231 -25.42 -2.80 -23.95
C VAL A 231 -26.88 -3.12 -23.62
N ARG A 232 -27.44 -2.53 -22.58
CA ARG A 232 -28.82 -2.80 -22.14
C ARG A 232 -29.11 -4.30 -22.03
N ASP A 233 -28.25 -5.01 -21.33
CA ASP A 233 -28.30 -6.48 -21.10
C ASP A 233 -28.13 -7.33 -22.35
N VAL A 234 -27.65 -6.76 -23.48
CA VAL A 234 -27.33 -7.47 -24.70
C VAL A 234 -25.83 -7.41 -24.97
N ASP A 235 -25.19 -8.56 -25.07
CA ASP A 235 -23.77 -8.65 -25.47
C ASP A 235 -23.58 -8.15 -26.91
N THR A 236 -22.84 -7.06 -27.01
CA THR A 236 -22.54 -6.40 -28.28
C THR A 236 -21.03 -6.46 -28.54
N CYS A 237 -20.69 -7.01 -29.72
CA CYS A 237 -19.29 -7.05 -30.16
C CYS A 237 -18.90 -5.71 -30.78
N LEU A 238 -17.91 -5.04 -30.19
CA LEU A 238 -17.36 -3.76 -30.67
C LEU A 238 -15.90 -3.93 -31.08
N SER A 239 -15.46 -3.05 -31.96
CA SER A 239 -14.03 -2.79 -32.21
C SER A 239 -13.82 -1.30 -32.38
N ILE A 240 -12.64 -0.82 -31.97
CA ILE A 240 -12.25 0.58 -32.09
C ILE A 240 -10.88 0.68 -32.75
N LYS A 241 -10.64 1.74 -33.51
CA LYS A 241 -9.34 2.03 -34.09
C LYS A 241 -8.60 3.04 -33.23
N ALA A 242 -7.30 3.12 -33.40
CA ALA A 242 -6.48 4.15 -32.79
C ALA A 242 -5.49 4.73 -33.80
N SER A 243 -5.18 5.98 -33.61
CA SER A 243 -4.12 6.68 -34.32
C SER A 243 -2.96 6.94 -33.37
N ILE A 244 -1.73 6.61 -33.77
CA ILE A 244 -0.53 6.70 -32.95
C ILE A 244 0.49 7.69 -33.57
N GLY A 245 0.92 8.66 -32.80
CA GLY A 245 2.06 9.50 -33.13
C GLY A 245 3.30 9.10 -32.34
N ILE A 246 4.44 9.02 -32.98
CA ILE A 246 5.69 8.54 -32.40
C ILE A 246 6.76 9.62 -32.43
N SER A 247 7.29 9.97 -31.27
CA SER A 247 8.48 10.81 -31.17
C SER A 247 9.63 10.06 -30.49
N ILE A 248 10.87 10.43 -30.84
CA ILE A 248 12.09 9.75 -30.39
C ILE A 248 13.02 10.78 -29.76
N PHE A 249 13.46 10.51 -28.53
CA PHE A 249 14.51 11.28 -27.86
C PHE A 249 15.89 10.74 -28.27
N PRO A 250 16.88 11.61 -28.54
CA PRO A 250 16.79 13.08 -28.55
C PRO A 250 16.38 13.71 -29.90
N LYS A 251 16.06 12.90 -30.91
CA LYS A 251 15.86 13.33 -32.31
C LYS A 251 14.71 14.35 -32.49
N HIS A 252 13.59 14.14 -31.78
CA HIS A 252 12.36 14.91 -31.98
C HIS A 252 12.00 15.82 -30.80
N GLY A 253 12.87 15.90 -29.79
CA GLY A 253 12.75 16.75 -28.61
C GLY A 253 13.76 16.38 -27.53
N THR A 254 14.16 17.36 -26.72
CA THR A 254 15.14 17.18 -25.65
C THR A 254 14.54 17.32 -24.24
N ASP A 255 13.25 17.66 -24.16
CA ASP A 255 12.45 17.78 -22.95
C ASP A 255 11.07 17.15 -23.14
N ALA A 256 10.32 17.01 -22.05
CA ALA A 256 9.03 16.35 -22.03
C ALA A 256 8.01 17.03 -22.95
N ASP A 257 7.88 18.34 -22.85
CA ASP A 257 6.87 19.09 -23.58
C ASP A 257 7.14 19.04 -25.09
N ALA A 258 8.39 19.19 -25.52
CA ALA A 258 8.78 19.09 -26.92
C ALA A 258 8.51 17.69 -27.48
N LEU A 259 8.81 16.63 -26.71
CA LEU A 259 8.64 15.26 -27.14
C LEU A 259 7.15 14.90 -27.24
N ILE A 260 6.35 15.25 -26.26
CA ILE A 260 4.89 15.04 -26.25
C ILE A 260 4.25 15.82 -27.42
N ALA A 261 4.56 17.10 -27.58
CA ALA A 261 4.01 17.91 -28.67
C ALA A 261 4.40 17.38 -30.06
N SER A 262 5.59 16.79 -30.20
CA SER A 262 6.03 16.19 -31.46
C SER A 262 5.27 14.89 -31.76
N ALA A 263 5.00 14.07 -30.74
CA ALA A 263 4.18 12.87 -30.87
C ALA A 263 2.72 13.23 -31.18
N ASP A 264 2.13 14.20 -30.50
CA ASP A 264 0.76 14.68 -30.74
C ASP A 264 0.57 15.13 -32.21
N ARG A 265 1.47 15.99 -32.72
CA ARG A 265 1.42 16.38 -34.14
C ARG A 265 1.54 15.19 -35.10
N ALA A 266 2.34 14.19 -34.75
CA ALA A 266 2.45 12.97 -35.56
C ALA A 266 1.18 12.12 -35.51
N MET A 267 0.55 12.00 -34.35
CA MET A 267 -0.72 11.31 -34.17
C MET A 267 -1.82 11.96 -35.01
N TYR A 268 -1.92 13.28 -35.01
CA TYR A 268 -2.87 13.98 -35.85
C TYR A 268 -2.66 13.71 -37.36
N ARG A 269 -1.41 13.63 -37.85
CA ARG A 269 -1.11 13.21 -39.21
C ARG A 269 -1.52 11.76 -39.49
N ALA A 270 -1.26 10.85 -38.55
CA ALA A 270 -1.69 9.46 -38.67
C ALA A 270 -3.20 9.35 -38.81
N LYS A 271 -3.95 10.13 -38.03
CA LYS A 271 -5.42 10.19 -38.04
C LYS A 271 -5.96 10.72 -39.37
N GLN A 272 -5.39 11.83 -39.88
CA GLN A 272 -5.78 12.38 -41.18
C GLN A 272 -5.52 11.42 -42.35
N ASN A 273 -4.37 10.75 -42.33
CA ASN A 273 -3.95 9.84 -43.39
C ASN A 273 -4.50 8.42 -43.23
N LYS A 274 -5.18 8.13 -42.13
CA LYS A 274 -5.66 6.79 -41.74
C LYS A 274 -4.56 5.73 -41.83
N SER A 275 -3.32 6.12 -41.47
CA SER A 275 -2.15 5.26 -41.57
C SER A 275 -1.92 4.36 -40.36
N GLY A 276 -2.71 4.52 -39.30
CA GLY A 276 -2.55 3.84 -38.02
C GLY A 276 -1.48 4.50 -37.16
N TYR A 277 -0.29 4.73 -37.68
CA TYR A 277 0.75 5.47 -36.97
C TYR A 277 1.59 6.40 -37.89
N ALA A 278 2.28 7.36 -37.30
CA ALA A 278 3.26 8.22 -37.96
C ALA A 278 4.37 8.63 -37.00
N PHE A 279 5.59 8.75 -37.52
CA PHE A 279 6.71 9.33 -36.78
C PHE A 279 6.67 10.85 -36.83
N ALA A 280 7.20 11.49 -35.75
CA ALA A 280 7.49 12.92 -35.76
C ALA A 280 8.55 13.26 -36.83
N GLN A 281 8.49 14.48 -37.34
CA GLN A 281 9.41 15.01 -38.36
C GLN A 281 10.34 16.04 -37.73
#